data_b1a43cd7ac1853e3455d056abc2e92b7
#
_entry.id   b1a43cd7ac1853e3455d056abc2e92b7
#
_cell.length_a   1.000
_cell.length_b   1.000
_cell.length_c   1.000
_cell.angle_alpha   90.00
_cell.angle_beta   90.00
_cell.angle_gamma   90.00
#
_symmetry.space_group_name_H-M   'P 1'
#
loop_
_entity.id
_entity.type
_entity.pdbx_description
1 polymer ?
#
loop_
_entity_poly.entity_id
_entity_poly.type
_entity_poly.pdbx_seq_one_letter_code
_entity_poly.pdbx_strand_id
1 'polypeptide(L)'
;MNDHDAALAVLAALPRQSPARLRRLLAGGDPCKTLQSIAVGGRAIAGLDPSVWAAWAPSVATLRATVPAKCEAANITVAVHGGDGYPPALVGDPWAPPVLFMRGDAHAVRRRRVGIVGTRHATRAGRAFARVLGDELARAGVCVVSGLARGIDVEAHAGALAADRDGAPPVAVVASGCDTVYPPEHHRIWHDIAECGLIVSEAPPGTAPTARLFPLRNRILAALSEVLVVVESRARGGSMITVREAAKRAIPVMAVPGAPSSPASEGTNLLLADGCAPVTGACDVLVALGLDTSRTWARIDTRVAPSSRGAEILAVLRSAAQTVDGIVLATGFAALDVAVALGRLEAQGWVAHADGWWEALPG
;
A
#
# COMPACT_ATOMS: atom_id res chain seq x y z
N MET A 1 -3.44 -18.69 -21.70
CA MET A 1 -2.20 -18.94 -20.91
C MET A 1 -1.38 -20.02 -21.60
N ASN A 2 -0.05 -19.91 -21.71
CA ASN A 2 0.79 -20.95 -22.31
C ASN A 2 0.98 -22.15 -21.34
N ASP A 3 1.47 -23.29 -21.85
CA ASP A 3 1.63 -24.53 -21.07
C ASP A 3 2.62 -24.38 -19.91
N HIS A 4 3.66 -23.58 -20.09
CA HIS A 4 4.67 -23.32 -19.06
C HIS A 4 4.05 -22.59 -17.85
N ASP A 5 3.33 -21.50 -18.09
CA ASP A 5 2.67 -20.71 -17.05
C ASP A 5 1.54 -21.52 -16.38
N ALA A 6 0.82 -22.33 -17.15
CA ALA A 6 -0.18 -23.26 -16.63
C ALA A 6 0.44 -24.26 -15.65
N ALA A 7 1.58 -24.83 -16.02
CA ALA A 7 2.30 -25.76 -15.15
C ALA A 7 2.81 -25.09 -13.87
N LEU A 8 3.36 -23.87 -13.97
CA LEU A 8 3.77 -23.07 -12.80
C LEU A 8 2.61 -22.81 -11.85
N ALA A 9 1.46 -22.38 -12.39
CA ALA A 9 0.27 -22.10 -11.60
C ALA A 9 -0.23 -23.35 -10.86
N VAL A 10 -0.24 -24.51 -11.54
CA VAL A 10 -0.64 -25.79 -10.95
C VAL A 10 0.36 -26.24 -9.87
N LEU A 11 1.67 -26.14 -10.12
CA LEU A 11 2.69 -26.48 -9.12
C LEU A 11 2.57 -25.60 -7.86
N ALA A 12 2.26 -24.32 -8.02
CA ALA A 12 2.01 -23.41 -6.88
C ALA A 12 0.75 -23.78 -6.11
N ALA A 13 -0.26 -24.34 -6.77
CA ALA A 13 -1.56 -24.69 -6.17
C ALA A 13 -1.60 -26.10 -5.54
N LEU A 14 -0.53 -26.88 -5.58
CA LEU A 14 -0.49 -28.22 -5.00
C LEU A 14 -0.83 -28.20 -3.49
N PRO A 15 -1.53 -29.22 -2.97
CA PRO A 15 -1.90 -29.29 -1.55
C PRO A 15 -0.69 -29.17 -0.63
N ARG A 16 -0.85 -28.43 0.47
CA ARG A 16 0.23 -28.15 1.45
C ARG A 16 1.49 -27.55 0.83
N GLN A 17 1.36 -26.81 -0.28
CA GLN A 17 2.50 -26.13 -0.90
C GLN A 17 3.12 -25.08 0.04
N SER A 18 4.40 -24.86 -0.12
CA SER A 18 5.16 -23.81 0.53
C SER A 18 6.21 -23.22 -0.41
N PRO A 19 6.65 -21.99 -0.21
CA PRO A 19 7.69 -21.38 -1.05
C PRO A 19 8.95 -22.22 -1.16
N ALA A 20 9.37 -22.87 -0.06
CA ALA A 20 10.54 -23.74 -0.05
C ALA A 20 10.35 -25.01 -0.89
N ARG A 21 9.15 -25.63 -0.81
CA ARG A 21 8.84 -26.81 -1.63
C ARG A 21 8.73 -26.42 -3.10
N LEU A 22 8.09 -25.32 -3.41
CA LEU A 22 7.95 -24.85 -4.78
C LEU A 22 9.31 -24.50 -5.40
N ARG A 23 10.23 -23.85 -4.67
CA ARG A 23 11.60 -23.63 -5.13
C ARG A 23 12.32 -24.94 -5.46
N ARG A 24 12.18 -25.99 -4.65
CA ARG A 24 12.77 -27.31 -4.93
C ARG A 24 12.20 -27.95 -6.19
N LEU A 25 10.89 -27.82 -6.41
CA LEU A 25 10.24 -28.31 -7.63
C LEU A 25 10.78 -27.60 -8.87
N LEU A 26 10.93 -26.27 -8.80
CA LEU A 26 11.40 -25.44 -9.91
C LEU A 26 12.91 -25.56 -10.16
N ALA A 27 13.70 -25.91 -9.15
CA ALA A 27 15.14 -26.20 -9.31
C ALA A 27 15.41 -27.43 -10.19
N GLY A 28 14.44 -28.31 -10.38
CA GLY A 28 14.51 -29.45 -11.29
C GLY A 28 14.43 -29.13 -12.79
N GLY A 29 14.25 -27.85 -13.15
CA GLY A 29 14.18 -27.37 -14.54
C GLY A 29 12.77 -27.15 -15.04
N ASP A 30 12.35 -27.77 -16.11
CA ASP A 30 11.08 -27.53 -16.79
C ASP A 30 9.86 -27.85 -15.91
N PRO A 31 8.98 -26.88 -15.60
CA PRO A 31 7.78 -27.07 -14.80
C PRO A 31 6.79 -28.07 -15.41
N CYS A 32 6.71 -28.17 -16.74
CA CYS A 32 5.83 -29.12 -17.43
C CYS A 32 6.26 -30.56 -17.16
N LYS A 33 7.57 -30.86 -17.26
CA LYS A 33 8.13 -32.16 -16.94
C LYS A 33 7.98 -32.52 -15.49
N THR A 34 8.22 -31.56 -14.60
CA THR A 34 8.03 -31.70 -13.14
C THR A 34 6.58 -32.07 -12.82
N LEU A 35 5.62 -31.35 -13.38
CA LEU A 35 4.19 -31.61 -13.19
C LEU A 35 3.77 -32.94 -13.75
N GLN A 36 4.29 -33.32 -14.90
CA GLN A 36 4.03 -34.67 -15.51
C GLN A 36 4.57 -35.79 -14.61
N SER A 37 5.79 -35.66 -14.09
CA SER A 37 6.38 -36.62 -13.16
C SER A 37 5.52 -36.80 -11.89
N ILE A 38 4.99 -35.68 -11.32
CA ILE A 38 4.07 -35.76 -10.18
C ILE A 38 2.79 -36.52 -10.56
N ALA A 39 2.21 -36.21 -11.73
CA ALA A 39 0.94 -36.79 -12.18
C ALA A 39 0.99 -38.32 -12.32
N VAL A 40 2.13 -38.87 -12.75
CA VAL A 40 2.33 -40.33 -12.91
C VAL A 40 2.89 -41.00 -11.66
N GLY A 41 2.97 -40.31 -10.54
CA GLY A 41 3.51 -40.87 -9.30
C GLY A 41 5.03 -41.12 -9.35
N GLY A 42 5.77 -40.35 -10.15
CA GLY A 42 7.21 -40.49 -10.33
C GLY A 42 8.00 -40.37 -9.03
N ARG A 43 9.32 -40.51 -9.10
CA ARG A 43 10.20 -40.49 -7.92
C ARG A 43 10.09 -39.20 -7.16
N ALA A 44 9.84 -39.30 -5.86
CA ALA A 44 9.78 -38.12 -4.95
C ALA A 44 11.10 -37.33 -4.94
N ILE A 45 10.99 -36.01 -4.87
CA ILE A 45 12.16 -35.14 -4.75
C ILE A 45 12.80 -35.34 -3.38
N ALA A 46 14.13 -35.44 -3.34
CA ALA A 46 14.87 -35.67 -2.12
C ALA A 46 14.54 -34.58 -1.05
N GLY A 47 14.29 -35.03 0.18
CA GLY A 47 13.95 -34.17 1.31
C GLY A 47 12.51 -33.63 1.32
N LEU A 48 11.61 -34.19 0.51
CA LEU A 48 10.18 -33.96 0.60
C LEU A 48 9.53 -35.05 1.45
N ASP A 49 8.58 -34.64 2.31
CA ASP A 49 7.78 -35.59 3.10
C ASP A 49 6.98 -36.51 2.18
N PRO A 50 7.08 -37.83 2.29
CA PRO A 50 6.37 -38.78 1.44
C PRO A 50 4.85 -38.58 1.46
N SER A 51 4.27 -38.18 2.59
CA SER A 51 2.82 -37.91 2.69
C SER A 51 2.38 -36.70 1.88
N VAL A 52 3.23 -35.70 1.76
CA VAL A 52 2.98 -34.52 0.92
C VAL A 52 3.06 -34.88 -0.55
N TRP A 53 4.08 -35.67 -0.93
CA TRP A 53 4.24 -36.14 -2.31
C TRP A 53 3.06 -37.02 -2.74
N ALA A 54 2.64 -37.96 -1.91
CA ALA A 54 1.51 -38.84 -2.19
C ALA A 54 0.18 -38.09 -2.38
N ALA A 55 0.01 -36.94 -1.69
CA ALA A 55 -1.19 -36.11 -1.82
C ALA A 55 -1.24 -35.32 -3.14
N TRP A 56 -0.12 -35.17 -3.85
CA TRP A 56 -0.06 -34.34 -5.05
C TRP A 56 -0.59 -35.03 -6.30
N ALA A 57 -0.20 -36.28 -6.58
CA ALA A 57 -0.60 -36.99 -7.79
C ALA A 57 -2.13 -37.00 -8.01
N PRO A 58 -2.98 -37.36 -7.03
CA PRO A 58 -4.43 -37.32 -7.21
C PRO A 58 -5.00 -35.94 -7.50
N SER A 59 -4.33 -34.87 -7.04
CA SER A 59 -4.82 -33.49 -7.19
C SER A 59 -4.49 -32.89 -8.56
N VAL A 60 -3.49 -33.39 -9.26
CA VAL A 60 -2.97 -32.76 -10.50
C VAL A 60 -4.04 -32.64 -11.58
N ALA A 61 -4.85 -33.69 -11.81
CA ALA A 61 -5.87 -33.67 -12.87
C ALA A 61 -6.90 -32.54 -12.64
N THR A 62 -7.40 -32.42 -11.41
CA THR A 62 -8.35 -31.35 -11.02
C THR A 62 -7.70 -29.97 -11.10
N LEU A 63 -6.47 -29.83 -10.61
CA LEU A 63 -5.77 -28.54 -10.63
C LEU A 63 -5.42 -28.09 -12.05
N ARG A 64 -5.04 -29.01 -12.95
CA ARG A 64 -4.81 -28.71 -14.38
C ARG A 64 -6.07 -28.17 -15.08
N ALA A 65 -7.24 -28.67 -14.71
CA ALA A 65 -8.49 -28.20 -15.28
C ALA A 65 -8.95 -26.85 -14.68
N THR A 66 -8.70 -26.62 -13.38
CA THR A 66 -9.33 -25.51 -12.65
C THR A 66 -8.44 -24.30 -12.52
N VAL A 67 -7.14 -24.44 -12.26
CA VAL A 67 -6.25 -23.31 -11.94
C VAL A 67 -5.99 -22.42 -13.17
N PRO A 68 -5.60 -22.98 -14.34
CA PRO A 68 -5.44 -22.22 -15.56
C PRO A 68 -6.73 -21.50 -15.98
N ALA A 69 -7.87 -22.21 -15.93
CA ALA A 69 -9.16 -21.60 -16.26
C ALA A 69 -9.52 -20.41 -15.36
N LYS A 70 -9.22 -20.49 -14.06
CA LYS A 70 -9.40 -19.35 -13.14
C LYS A 70 -8.46 -18.20 -13.46
N CYS A 71 -7.20 -18.46 -13.81
CA CYS A 71 -6.27 -17.43 -14.24
C CYS A 71 -6.81 -16.70 -15.47
N GLU A 72 -7.26 -17.41 -16.48
CA GLU A 72 -7.82 -16.82 -17.71
C GLU A 72 -9.09 -16.03 -17.44
N ALA A 73 -10.03 -16.59 -16.71
CA ALA A 73 -11.30 -15.91 -16.37
C ALA A 73 -11.10 -14.61 -15.58
N ALA A 74 -10.04 -14.51 -14.79
CA ALA A 74 -9.74 -13.34 -13.98
C ALA A 74 -8.61 -12.46 -14.57
N ASN A 75 -8.12 -12.74 -15.78
CA ASN A 75 -6.98 -12.05 -16.40
C ASN A 75 -5.74 -12.03 -15.48
N ILE A 76 -5.42 -13.17 -14.87
CA ILE A 76 -4.26 -13.32 -13.99
C ILE A 76 -3.08 -13.85 -14.80
N THR A 77 -1.96 -13.12 -14.74
CA THR A 77 -0.66 -13.57 -15.26
C THR A 77 0.15 -14.26 -14.16
N VAL A 78 1.03 -15.16 -14.57
CA VAL A 78 1.90 -15.93 -13.68
C VAL A 78 3.35 -15.55 -13.98
N ALA A 79 4.10 -15.16 -12.96
CA ALA A 79 5.51 -14.82 -13.10
C ALA A 79 6.36 -15.71 -12.18
N VAL A 80 7.43 -16.27 -12.71
CA VAL A 80 8.40 -17.06 -11.96
C VAL A 80 9.58 -16.19 -11.55
N HIS A 81 10.15 -16.47 -10.39
CA HIS A 81 11.30 -15.73 -9.85
C HIS A 81 12.45 -15.63 -10.87
N GLY A 82 12.87 -14.40 -11.17
CA GLY A 82 13.93 -14.10 -12.13
C GLY A 82 13.51 -14.22 -13.61
N GLY A 83 12.26 -14.59 -13.91
CA GLY A 83 11.71 -14.63 -15.26
C GLY A 83 11.08 -13.30 -15.70
N ASP A 84 10.61 -13.28 -16.94
CA ASP A 84 9.92 -12.13 -17.51
C ASP A 84 8.66 -11.77 -16.72
N GLY A 85 8.43 -10.45 -16.55
CA GLY A 85 7.29 -9.94 -15.80
C GLY A 85 7.40 -10.05 -14.27
N TYR A 86 8.40 -10.76 -13.73
CA TYR A 86 8.63 -10.80 -12.28
C TYR A 86 9.17 -9.45 -11.76
N PRO A 87 8.67 -8.95 -10.61
CA PRO A 87 9.10 -7.66 -10.08
C PRO A 87 10.62 -7.62 -9.81
N PRO A 88 11.40 -6.71 -10.42
CA PRO A 88 12.85 -6.66 -10.23
C PRO A 88 13.27 -6.48 -8.77
N ALA A 89 12.50 -5.74 -7.99
CA ALA A 89 12.76 -5.51 -6.55
C ALA A 89 12.77 -6.80 -5.72
N LEU A 90 12.13 -7.86 -6.19
CA LEU A 90 12.07 -9.13 -5.48
C LEU A 90 13.18 -10.11 -5.89
N VAL A 91 13.88 -9.88 -6.99
CA VAL A 91 14.87 -10.86 -7.53
C VAL A 91 16.00 -11.12 -6.53
N GLY A 92 16.48 -10.09 -5.83
CA GLY A 92 17.55 -10.21 -4.82
C GLY A 92 17.06 -10.58 -3.41
N ASP A 93 15.76 -10.70 -3.16
CA ASP A 93 15.24 -11.04 -1.84
C ASP A 93 15.28 -12.56 -1.60
N PRO A 94 16.02 -13.06 -0.59
CA PRO A 94 16.10 -14.49 -0.29
C PRO A 94 14.76 -15.13 0.09
N TRP A 95 13.79 -14.32 0.50
CA TRP A 95 12.42 -14.76 0.82
C TRP A 95 11.40 -14.47 -0.29
N ALA A 96 11.85 -14.06 -1.47
CA ALA A 96 10.97 -13.79 -2.60
C ALA A 96 10.07 -14.99 -2.93
N PRO A 97 8.82 -14.79 -3.35
CA PRO A 97 7.98 -15.87 -3.84
C PRO A 97 8.58 -16.53 -5.08
N PRO A 98 8.64 -17.88 -5.17
CA PRO A 98 9.10 -18.53 -6.39
C PRO A 98 8.18 -18.30 -7.58
N VAL A 99 6.90 -18.11 -7.31
CA VAL A 99 5.85 -17.80 -8.31
C VAL A 99 4.97 -16.71 -7.73
N LEU A 100 4.60 -15.75 -8.58
CA LEU A 100 3.63 -14.69 -8.29
C LEU A 100 2.46 -14.78 -9.28
N PHE A 101 1.28 -14.52 -8.75
CA PHE A 101 0.06 -14.28 -9.52
C PHE A 101 -0.19 -12.78 -9.54
N MET A 102 -0.45 -12.23 -10.72
CA MET A 102 -0.60 -10.79 -10.92
C MET A 102 -1.82 -10.49 -11.78
N ARG A 103 -2.58 -9.47 -11.40
CA ARG A 103 -3.74 -8.99 -12.16
C ARG A 103 -3.67 -7.49 -12.32
N GLY A 104 -3.63 -7.01 -13.56
CA GLY A 104 -3.46 -5.60 -13.90
C GLY A 104 -2.15 -5.30 -14.61
N ASP A 105 -1.67 -4.06 -14.52
CA ASP A 105 -0.46 -3.60 -15.21
C ASP A 105 0.82 -3.95 -14.42
N ALA A 106 1.58 -4.93 -14.90
CA ALA A 106 2.85 -5.33 -14.30
C ALA A 106 3.94 -4.22 -14.35
N HIS A 107 3.78 -3.17 -15.18
CA HIS A 107 4.74 -2.07 -15.21
C HIS A 107 4.65 -1.17 -13.96
N ALA A 108 3.55 -1.23 -13.19
CA ALA A 108 3.39 -0.49 -11.94
C ALA A 108 4.56 -0.72 -10.96
N VAL A 109 5.08 -1.95 -10.86
CA VAL A 109 6.20 -2.30 -9.96
C VAL A 109 7.58 -1.85 -10.46
N ARG A 110 7.67 -1.23 -11.63
CA ARG A 110 8.94 -0.68 -12.16
C ARG A 110 9.15 0.79 -11.78
N ARG A 111 8.12 1.47 -11.27
CA ARG A 111 8.22 2.86 -10.79
C ARG A 111 8.92 2.91 -9.43
N ARG A 112 9.25 4.11 -8.95
CA ARG A 112 9.63 4.33 -7.55
C ARG A 112 8.44 3.94 -6.67
N ARG A 113 8.69 3.28 -5.53
CA ARG A 113 7.63 2.63 -4.74
C ARG A 113 7.76 2.97 -3.27
N VAL A 114 6.62 3.29 -2.66
CA VAL A 114 6.50 3.49 -1.22
C VAL A 114 5.46 2.54 -0.64
N GLY A 115 5.82 1.83 0.41
CA GLY A 115 4.88 1.04 1.20
C GLY A 115 4.13 1.95 2.17
N ILE A 116 2.80 1.95 2.17
CA ILE A 116 1.99 2.64 3.17
C ILE A 116 1.19 1.60 3.93
N VAL A 117 1.38 1.54 5.25
CA VAL A 117 0.71 0.56 6.10
C VAL A 117 0.21 1.19 7.40
N GLY A 118 -0.74 0.52 8.05
CA GLY A 118 -1.20 0.96 9.35
C GLY A 118 -2.24 0.06 9.99
N THR A 119 -2.91 0.61 11.00
CA THR A 119 -3.96 -0.08 11.72
C THR A 119 -5.22 -0.26 10.88
N ARG A 120 -5.93 -1.39 11.10
CA ARG A 120 -7.25 -1.64 10.50
C ARG A 120 -8.36 -0.80 11.15
N HIS A 121 -8.12 -0.32 12.36
CA HIS A 121 -9.03 0.54 13.13
C HIS A 121 -8.45 1.96 13.19
N ALA A 122 -8.25 2.56 12.03
CA ALA A 122 -7.68 3.88 11.90
C ALA A 122 -8.65 4.97 12.35
N THR A 123 -8.10 6.02 12.95
CA THR A 123 -8.84 7.24 13.28
C THR A 123 -9.31 7.95 12.01
N ARG A 124 -10.24 8.89 12.15
CA ARG A 124 -10.64 9.73 11.01
C ARG A 124 -9.46 10.53 10.46
N ALA A 125 -8.61 11.07 11.34
CA ALA A 125 -7.43 11.83 10.96
C ALA A 125 -6.41 10.95 10.22
N GLY A 126 -6.11 9.75 10.74
CA GLY A 126 -5.19 8.81 10.11
C GLY A 126 -5.67 8.35 8.72
N ARG A 127 -6.97 8.12 8.54
CA ARG A 127 -7.56 7.80 7.23
C ARG A 127 -7.41 8.96 6.24
N ALA A 128 -7.76 10.18 6.68
CA ALA A 128 -7.64 11.37 5.85
C ALA A 128 -6.18 11.60 5.42
N PHE A 129 -5.24 11.49 6.37
CA PHE A 129 -3.82 11.62 6.10
C PHE A 129 -3.32 10.56 5.10
N ALA A 130 -3.67 9.27 5.30
CA ALA A 130 -3.28 8.20 4.39
C ALA A 130 -3.79 8.43 2.96
N ARG A 131 -5.02 8.95 2.81
CA ARG A 131 -5.62 9.27 1.52
C ARG A 131 -4.88 10.43 0.84
N VAL A 132 -4.62 11.51 1.55
CA VAL A 132 -3.87 12.67 1.04
C VAL A 132 -2.45 12.24 0.64
N LEU A 133 -1.76 11.50 1.51
CA LEU A 133 -0.41 11.01 1.24
C LEU A 133 -0.37 10.11 0.00
N GLY A 134 -1.37 9.24 -0.17
CA GLY A 134 -1.49 8.38 -1.35
C GLY A 134 -1.68 9.16 -2.64
N ASP A 135 -2.55 10.17 -2.64
CA ASP A 135 -2.81 11.04 -3.79
C ASP A 135 -1.56 11.86 -4.17
N GLU A 136 -0.93 12.53 -3.18
CA GLU A 136 0.25 13.36 -3.42
C GLU A 136 1.43 12.53 -3.97
N LEU A 137 1.67 11.34 -3.43
CA LEU A 137 2.75 10.45 -3.90
C LEU A 137 2.47 9.92 -5.30
N ALA A 138 1.23 9.53 -5.59
CA ALA A 138 0.87 9.05 -6.92
C ALA A 138 1.02 10.16 -7.97
N ARG A 139 0.59 11.40 -7.67
CA ARG A 139 0.83 12.58 -8.53
C ARG A 139 2.31 12.87 -8.72
N ALA A 140 3.15 12.60 -7.72
CA ALA A 140 4.60 12.71 -7.82
C ALA A 140 5.26 11.56 -8.62
N GLY A 141 4.48 10.66 -9.22
CA GLY A 141 4.98 9.54 -10.00
C GLY A 141 5.48 8.37 -9.14
N VAL A 142 5.18 8.35 -7.83
CA VAL A 142 5.56 7.30 -6.88
C VAL A 142 4.40 6.32 -6.69
N CYS A 143 4.65 5.05 -6.98
CA CYS A 143 3.68 3.98 -6.81
C CYS A 143 3.45 3.67 -5.32
N VAL A 144 2.20 3.72 -4.90
CA VAL A 144 1.77 3.32 -3.54
C VAL A 144 1.59 1.81 -3.49
N VAL A 145 2.37 1.15 -2.65
CA VAL A 145 2.27 -0.29 -2.37
C VAL A 145 1.59 -0.48 -1.01
N SER A 146 0.47 -1.17 -0.97
CA SER A 146 -0.22 -1.45 0.28
C SER A 146 -0.95 -2.80 0.25
N GLY A 147 -1.61 -3.14 1.35
CA GLY A 147 -2.18 -4.47 1.55
C GLY A 147 -3.69 -4.58 1.36
N LEU A 148 -4.37 -3.51 0.93
CA LEU A 148 -5.82 -3.46 0.77
C LEU A 148 -6.61 -3.85 2.04
N ALA A 149 -5.99 -3.79 3.22
CA ALA A 149 -6.68 -4.01 4.47
C ALA A 149 -7.61 -2.84 4.81
N ARG A 150 -8.56 -3.06 5.72
CA ARG A 150 -9.35 -1.95 6.30
C ARG A 150 -8.44 -0.88 6.89
N GLY A 151 -8.92 0.33 7.02
CA GLY A 151 -8.22 1.44 7.67
C GLY A 151 -7.19 2.09 6.76
N ILE A 152 -5.94 2.16 7.17
CA ILE A 152 -4.88 2.92 6.47
C ILE A 152 -4.65 2.42 5.04
N ASP A 153 -4.54 1.10 4.86
CA ASP A 153 -4.17 0.52 3.56
C ASP A 153 -5.16 0.92 2.45
N VAL A 154 -6.46 0.77 2.70
CA VAL A 154 -7.50 1.09 1.72
C VAL A 154 -7.57 2.58 1.42
N GLU A 155 -7.33 3.44 2.41
CA GLU A 155 -7.33 4.89 2.22
C GLU A 155 -6.11 5.35 1.39
N ALA A 156 -4.94 4.76 1.64
CA ALA A 156 -3.76 5.02 0.81
C ALA A 156 -3.99 4.64 -0.66
N HIS A 157 -4.62 3.49 -0.92
CA HIS A 157 -5.00 3.11 -2.28
C HIS A 157 -6.06 4.02 -2.88
N ALA A 158 -7.07 4.42 -2.09
CA ALA A 158 -8.11 5.32 -2.55
C ALA A 158 -7.55 6.71 -2.91
N GLY A 159 -6.53 7.18 -2.16
CA GLY A 159 -5.79 8.39 -2.52
C GLY A 159 -5.02 8.23 -3.82
N ALA A 160 -4.25 7.15 -3.95
CA ALA A 160 -3.47 6.90 -5.16
C ALA A 160 -4.32 6.76 -6.44
N LEU A 161 -5.52 6.17 -6.32
CA LEU A 161 -6.50 6.09 -7.42
C LEU A 161 -7.18 7.42 -7.73
N ALA A 162 -7.21 8.36 -6.78
CA ALA A 162 -7.78 9.70 -6.98
C ALA A 162 -6.81 10.64 -7.74
N ALA A 163 -5.53 10.29 -7.82
CA ALA A 163 -4.60 10.99 -8.68
C ALA A 163 -5.04 10.86 -10.15
N ASP A 164 -4.81 11.92 -10.93
CA ASP A 164 -5.19 11.91 -12.34
C ASP A 164 -4.51 10.78 -13.11
N ARG A 165 -4.97 10.52 -14.35
CA ARG A 165 -4.44 9.42 -15.21
C ARG A 165 -2.93 9.42 -15.42
N ASP A 166 -2.27 10.57 -15.20
CA ASP A 166 -0.82 10.71 -15.24
C ASP A 166 -0.12 10.29 -13.94
N GLY A 167 -0.87 10.02 -12.87
CA GLY A 167 -0.37 9.53 -11.60
C GLY A 167 0.23 8.12 -11.67
N ALA A 168 1.07 7.78 -10.70
CA ALA A 168 1.60 6.42 -10.60
C ALA A 168 0.53 5.42 -10.16
N PRO A 169 0.32 4.32 -10.91
CA PRO A 169 -0.67 3.32 -10.55
C PRO A 169 -0.33 2.62 -9.23
N PRO A 170 -1.32 2.33 -8.36
CA PRO A 170 -1.08 1.64 -7.10
C PRO A 170 -0.83 0.14 -7.28
N VAL A 171 -0.15 -0.45 -6.29
CA VAL A 171 0.07 -1.90 -6.21
C VAL A 171 -0.53 -2.45 -4.92
N ALA A 172 -1.52 -3.34 -5.05
CA ALA A 172 -2.09 -4.06 -3.93
C ALA A 172 -1.45 -5.44 -3.79
N VAL A 173 -0.76 -5.66 -2.67
CA VAL A 173 -0.28 -7.00 -2.31
C VAL A 173 -1.36 -7.67 -1.46
N VAL A 174 -1.90 -8.80 -1.89
CA VAL A 174 -3.04 -9.43 -1.22
C VAL A 174 -2.68 -10.80 -0.65
N ALA A 175 -3.44 -11.25 0.35
CA ALA A 175 -3.22 -12.53 1.03
C ALA A 175 -4.15 -13.65 0.51
N SER A 176 -5.12 -13.31 -0.34
CA SER A 176 -6.00 -14.21 -1.08
C SER A 176 -5.52 -14.40 -2.51
N GLY A 177 -6.17 -15.27 -3.29
CA GLY A 177 -5.99 -15.26 -4.75
C GLY A 177 -6.35 -13.89 -5.34
N CYS A 178 -5.73 -13.52 -6.46
CA CYS A 178 -6.01 -12.25 -7.16
C CYS A 178 -7.45 -12.16 -7.73
N ASP A 179 -8.17 -13.26 -7.74
CA ASP A 179 -9.60 -13.38 -8.08
C ASP A 179 -10.55 -13.33 -6.88
N THR A 180 -10.02 -13.28 -5.66
CA THR A 180 -10.79 -13.39 -4.41
C THR A 180 -10.73 -12.10 -3.64
N VAL A 181 -11.78 -11.28 -3.78
CA VAL A 181 -11.89 -9.96 -3.13
C VAL A 181 -11.94 -10.10 -1.60
N TYR A 182 -11.04 -9.41 -0.92
CA TYR A 182 -11.04 -9.36 0.55
C TYR A 182 -10.41 -8.05 1.06
N PRO A 183 -11.06 -7.33 2.02
CA PRO A 183 -12.41 -7.59 2.54
C PRO A 183 -13.51 -7.40 1.47
N PRO A 184 -14.70 -8.03 1.61
CA PRO A 184 -15.75 -7.95 0.59
C PRO A 184 -16.22 -6.53 0.29
N GLU A 185 -16.23 -5.64 1.29
CA GLU A 185 -16.61 -4.23 1.15
C GLU A 185 -15.65 -3.43 0.27
N HIS A 186 -14.46 -3.93 0.00
CA HIS A 186 -13.47 -3.27 -0.87
C HIS A 186 -13.59 -3.69 -2.34
N HIS A 187 -14.69 -4.34 -2.76
CA HIS A 187 -14.87 -4.84 -4.11
C HIS A 187 -14.63 -3.77 -5.19
N ARG A 188 -15.12 -2.55 -4.99
CA ARG A 188 -14.97 -1.45 -5.95
C ARG A 188 -13.50 -1.07 -6.11
N ILE A 189 -12.82 -0.74 -5.03
CA ILE A 189 -11.41 -0.33 -5.07
C ILE A 189 -10.50 -1.48 -5.55
N TRP A 190 -10.88 -2.74 -5.29
CA TRP A 190 -10.19 -3.91 -5.85
C TRP A 190 -10.25 -3.91 -7.38
N HIS A 191 -11.43 -3.69 -7.96
CA HIS A 191 -11.59 -3.61 -9.40
C HIS A 191 -10.86 -2.42 -9.99
N ASP A 192 -10.97 -1.25 -9.37
CA ASP A 192 -10.27 -0.04 -9.81
C ASP A 192 -8.74 -0.26 -9.86
N ILE A 193 -8.16 -0.94 -8.84
CA ILE A 193 -6.73 -1.30 -8.84
C ILE A 193 -6.42 -2.35 -9.91
N ALA A 194 -7.30 -3.32 -10.15
CA ALA A 194 -7.08 -4.31 -11.20
C ALA A 194 -7.11 -3.71 -12.61
N GLU A 195 -7.82 -2.60 -12.80
CA GLU A 195 -7.92 -1.88 -14.09
C GLU A 195 -6.81 -0.85 -14.28
N CYS A 196 -6.48 -0.07 -13.25
CA CYS A 196 -5.56 1.07 -13.34
C CYS A 196 -4.18 0.81 -12.71
N GLY A 197 -4.02 -0.25 -11.95
CA GLY A 197 -2.82 -0.59 -11.19
C GLY A 197 -2.49 -2.07 -11.26
N LEU A 198 -2.04 -2.65 -10.13
CA LEU A 198 -1.65 -4.05 -10.08
C LEU A 198 -2.07 -4.70 -8.75
N ILE A 199 -2.67 -5.88 -8.83
CA ILE A 199 -2.88 -6.77 -7.70
C ILE A 199 -1.86 -7.90 -7.77
N VAL A 200 -1.14 -8.14 -6.67
CA VAL A 200 -0.08 -9.17 -6.57
C VAL A 200 -0.38 -10.13 -5.43
N SER A 201 -0.24 -11.41 -5.68
CA SER A 201 -0.37 -12.45 -4.65
C SER A 201 0.60 -13.61 -4.90
N GLU A 202 1.05 -14.24 -3.81
CA GLU A 202 1.72 -15.54 -3.84
C GLU A 202 0.70 -16.69 -3.82
N ALA A 203 -0.54 -16.42 -3.44
CA ALA A 203 -1.60 -17.41 -3.33
C ALA A 203 -2.23 -17.69 -4.70
N PRO A 204 -2.41 -18.96 -5.06
CA PRO A 204 -3.07 -19.35 -6.32
C PRO A 204 -4.53 -18.81 -6.39
N PRO A 205 -5.09 -18.69 -7.61
CA PRO A 205 -6.49 -18.30 -7.80
C PRO A 205 -7.45 -19.21 -7.03
N GLY A 206 -8.50 -18.61 -6.48
CA GLY A 206 -9.50 -19.27 -5.64
C GLY A 206 -9.06 -19.50 -4.19
N THR A 207 -7.87 -19.03 -3.79
CA THR A 207 -7.42 -19.13 -2.40
C THR A 207 -8.19 -18.14 -1.52
N ALA A 208 -8.92 -18.69 -0.54
CA ALA A 208 -9.59 -17.87 0.46
C ALA A 208 -8.59 -17.21 1.44
N PRO A 209 -8.87 -15.99 1.90
CA PRO A 209 -8.02 -15.31 2.89
C PRO A 209 -8.10 -16.03 4.23
N THR A 210 -6.96 -16.31 4.83
CA THR A 210 -6.86 -16.90 6.18
C THR A 210 -5.91 -16.06 7.03
N ALA A 211 -6.12 -16.05 8.36
CA ALA A 211 -5.31 -15.28 9.30
C ALA A 211 -3.80 -15.53 9.14
N ARG A 212 -3.42 -16.77 8.79
CA ARG A 212 -2.04 -17.19 8.58
C ARG A 212 -1.37 -16.54 7.36
N LEU A 213 -2.14 -16.19 6.33
CA LEU A 213 -1.59 -15.68 5.07
C LEU A 213 -1.23 -14.19 5.14
N PHE A 214 -1.86 -13.41 6.02
CA PHE A 214 -1.57 -11.98 6.15
C PHE A 214 -0.12 -11.67 6.58
N PRO A 215 0.44 -12.31 7.61
CA PRO A 215 1.85 -12.11 7.94
C PRO A 215 2.81 -12.55 6.82
N LEU A 216 2.47 -13.64 6.11
CA LEU A 216 3.29 -14.13 5.00
C LEU A 216 3.31 -13.14 3.83
N ARG A 217 2.15 -12.53 3.51
CA ARG A 217 2.04 -11.51 2.48
C ARG A 217 2.86 -10.27 2.80
N ASN A 218 2.91 -9.84 4.06
CA ASN A 218 3.58 -8.59 4.47
C ASN A 218 5.06 -8.56 4.09
N ARG A 219 5.75 -9.70 4.00
CA ARG A 219 7.14 -9.76 3.51
C ARG A 219 7.27 -9.32 2.05
N ILE A 220 6.26 -9.61 1.22
CA ILE A 220 6.24 -9.23 -0.18
C ILE A 220 5.99 -7.73 -0.31
N LEU A 221 5.05 -7.19 0.48
CA LEU A 221 4.79 -5.76 0.55
C LEU A 221 6.04 -4.99 0.96
N ALA A 222 6.70 -5.41 2.03
CA ALA A 222 7.96 -4.80 2.46
C ALA A 222 9.02 -4.87 1.35
N ALA A 223 9.26 -6.04 0.76
CA ALA A 223 10.26 -6.22 -0.28
C ALA A 223 9.99 -5.44 -1.58
N LEU A 224 8.74 -5.12 -1.88
CA LEU A 224 8.38 -4.25 -3.00
C LEU A 224 8.57 -2.76 -2.68
N SER A 225 8.72 -2.37 -1.43
CA SER A 225 8.83 -0.97 -1.01
C SER A 225 10.28 -0.52 -0.98
N GLU A 226 10.58 0.71 -1.43
CA GLU A 226 11.86 1.37 -1.26
C GLU A 226 11.94 2.13 0.07
N VAL A 227 10.79 2.61 0.55
CA VAL A 227 10.56 3.22 1.86
C VAL A 227 9.23 2.68 2.38
N LEU A 228 9.15 2.41 3.68
CA LEU A 228 7.91 1.99 4.34
C LEU A 228 7.41 3.10 5.27
N VAL A 229 6.21 3.60 5.04
CA VAL A 229 5.53 4.59 5.90
C VAL A 229 4.49 3.90 6.76
N VAL A 230 4.54 4.14 8.07
CA VAL A 230 3.54 3.69 9.04
C VAL A 230 2.72 4.88 9.48
N VAL A 231 1.42 4.93 9.10
CA VAL A 231 0.55 6.09 9.38
C VAL A 231 -0.03 6.04 10.80
N GLU A 232 -0.59 4.91 11.18
CA GLU A 232 -1.06 4.65 12.55
C GLU A 232 -0.82 3.20 12.90
N SER A 233 -0.36 2.92 14.11
CA SER A 233 -0.20 1.57 14.64
C SER A 233 -0.24 1.53 16.15
N ARG A 234 -0.87 0.49 16.72
CA ARG A 234 -0.62 0.13 18.11
C ARG A 234 0.77 -0.49 18.25
N ALA A 235 1.36 -0.48 19.44
CA ALA A 235 2.68 -1.05 19.71
C ALA A 235 2.81 -2.52 19.26
N ARG A 236 1.74 -3.31 19.35
CA ARG A 236 1.66 -4.72 18.88
C ARG A 236 0.70 -4.89 17.71
N GLY A 237 0.62 -3.89 16.82
CA GLY A 237 -0.23 -3.90 15.63
C GLY A 237 0.28 -4.83 14.52
N GLY A 238 -0.63 -5.22 13.61
CA GLY A 238 -0.29 -6.04 12.44
C GLY A 238 0.70 -5.35 11.49
N SER A 239 0.67 -4.03 11.39
CA SER A 239 1.62 -3.21 10.62
C SER A 239 3.06 -3.32 11.14
N MET A 240 3.26 -3.57 12.44
CA MET A 240 4.59 -3.81 13.03
C MET A 240 5.24 -5.11 12.53
N ILE A 241 4.47 -6.04 11.98
CA ILE A 241 5.02 -7.21 11.27
C ILE A 241 5.69 -6.75 9.98
N THR A 242 5.06 -5.85 9.23
CA THR A 242 5.64 -5.28 8.01
C THR A 242 6.89 -4.46 8.31
N VAL A 243 6.91 -3.71 9.42
CA VAL A 243 8.11 -2.99 9.89
C VAL A 243 9.28 -3.97 10.13
N ARG A 244 9.03 -5.08 10.81
CA ARG A 244 10.08 -6.12 11.02
C ARG A 244 10.55 -6.73 9.71
N GLU A 245 9.66 -6.93 8.74
CA GLU A 245 10.04 -7.42 7.41
C GLU A 245 10.84 -6.40 6.60
N ALA A 246 10.54 -5.10 6.74
CA ALA A 246 11.33 -4.01 6.17
C ALA A 246 12.74 -3.94 6.80
N ALA A 247 12.82 -4.01 8.12
CA ALA A 247 14.10 -3.99 8.85
C ALA A 247 15.04 -5.14 8.45
N LYS A 248 14.50 -6.36 8.22
CA LYS A 248 15.31 -7.51 7.71
C LYS A 248 15.93 -7.24 6.33
N ARG A 249 15.41 -6.28 5.58
CA ARG A 249 15.82 -5.93 4.22
C ARG A 249 16.55 -4.60 4.14
N ALA A 250 16.85 -3.99 5.30
CA ALA A 250 17.40 -2.64 5.40
C ALA A 250 16.56 -1.59 4.65
N ILE A 251 15.26 -1.80 4.53
CA ILE A 251 14.34 -0.82 3.93
C ILE A 251 14.05 0.26 4.97
N PRO A 252 14.27 1.55 4.66
CA PRO A 252 13.98 2.65 5.56
C PRO A 252 12.52 2.64 6.00
N VAL A 253 12.29 2.82 7.30
CA VAL A 253 10.96 2.96 7.90
C VAL A 253 10.78 4.39 8.35
N MET A 254 9.66 4.98 8.00
CA MET A 254 9.22 6.31 8.44
C MET A 254 7.89 6.18 9.17
N ALA A 255 7.60 7.11 10.07
CA ALA A 255 6.41 7.04 10.90
C ALA A 255 5.70 8.41 11.00
N VAL A 256 4.38 8.39 10.95
CA VAL A 256 3.57 9.59 11.14
C VAL A 256 3.44 9.87 12.65
N PRO A 257 3.80 11.09 13.11
CA PRO A 257 3.61 11.50 14.50
C PRO A 257 2.12 11.54 14.86
N GLY A 258 1.81 11.17 16.10
CA GLY A 258 0.45 11.29 16.59
C GLY A 258 0.38 11.65 18.07
N ALA A 259 -0.84 11.94 18.56
CA ALA A 259 -1.03 12.32 19.95
C ALA A 259 -0.53 11.23 20.90
N PRO A 260 0.29 11.56 21.90
CA PRO A 260 0.84 10.57 22.85
C PRO A 260 -0.24 9.78 23.62
N SER A 261 -1.42 10.38 23.81
CA SER A 261 -2.56 9.75 24.47
C SER A 261 -3.37 8.83 23.55
N SER A 262 -3.09 8.82 22.24
CA SER A 262 -3.83 8.01 21.27
C SER A 262 -3.25 6.59 21.15
N PRO A 263 -4.02 5.54 21.49
CA PRO A 263 -3.56 4.17 21.27
C PRO A 263 -3.25 3.83 19.80
N ALA A 264 -3.84 4.57 18.86
CA ALA A 264 -3.58 4.40 17.43
C ALA A 264 -2.20 4.90 17.01
N SER A 265 -1.59 5.81 17.77
CA SER A 265 -0.27 6.40 17.51
C SER A 265 0.84 5.80 18.38
N GLU A 266 0.52 4.88 19.30
CA GLU A 266 1.51 4.29 20.21
C GLU A 266 2.68 3.65 19.44
N GLY A 267 2.39 2.84 18.44
CA GLY A 267 3.42 2.16 17.65
C GLY A 267 4.24 3.10 16.78
N THR A 268 3.61 4.11 16.16
CA THR A 268 4.34 5.09 15.34
C THR A 268 5.21 5.99 16.21
N ASN A 269 4.73 6.42 17.37
CA ASN A 269 5.53 7.21 18.31
C ASN A 269 6.72 6.42 18.88
N LEU A 270 6.58 5.11 19.10
CA LEU A 270 7.71 4.23 19.45
C LEU A 270 8.73 4.17 18.31
N LEU A 271 8.31 4.02 17.05
CA LEU A 271 9.21 4.04 15.90
C LEU A 271 9.99 5.36 15.80
N LEU A 272 9.33 6.49 16.05
CA LEU A 272 9.99 7.80 16.09
C LEU A 272 11.01 7.89 17.23
N ALA A 273 10.68 7.38 18.41
CA ALA A 273 11.60 7.32 19.55
C ALA A 273 12.81 6.40 19.27
N ASP A 274 12.63 5.35 18.47
CA ASP A 274 13.69 4.45 18.00
C ASP A 274 14.52 5.02 16.83
N GLY A 275 14.24 6.28 16.41
CA GLY A 275 15.01 7.01 15.39
C GLY A 275 14.47 6.91 13.97
N CYS A 276 13.28 6.39 13.74
CA CYS A 276 12.65 6.46 12.43
C CYS A 276 12.33 7.92 12.07
N ALA A 277 12.53 8.31 10.81
CA ALA A 277 12.23 9.65 10.35
C ALA A 277 10.72 9.94 10.39
N PRO A 278 10.30 11.16 10.79
CA PRO A 278 8.90 11.53 10.80
C PRO A 278 8.37 11.77 9.39
N VAL A 279 7.06 11.55 9.21
CA VAL A 279 6.31 11.90 8.00
C VAL A 279 5.21 12.87 8.38
N THR A 280 5.29 14.08 7.87
CA THR A 280 4.28 15.14 8.01
C THR A 280 3.55 15.44 6.69
N GLY A 281 4.09 14.94 5.56
CA GLY A 281 3.53 15.06 4.21
C GLY A 281 4.33 14.24 3.20
N ALA A 282 3.90 14.25 1.94
CA ALA A 282 4.58 13.52 0.87
C ALA A 282 6.02 13.98 0.63
N CYS A 283 6.32 15.26 0.89
CA CYS A 283 7.64 15.83 0.72
C CYS A 283 8.71 15.06 1.51
N ASP A 284 8.41 14.67 2.76
CA ASP A 284 9.35 13.91 3.60
C ASP A 284 9.68 12.55 2.95
N VAL A 285 8.68 11.90 2.37
CA VAL A 285 8.85 10.61 1.69
C VAL A 285 9.60 10.77 0.38
N LEU A 286 9.36 11.84 -0.39
CA LEU A 286 10.06 12.14 -1.62
C LEU A 286 11.56 12.41 -1.37
N VAL A 287 11.89 13.11 -0.29
CA VAL A 287 13.28 13.29 0.16
C VAL A 287 13.92 11.96 0.51
N ALA A 288 13.24 11.10 1.26
CA ALA A 288 13.74 9.77 1.62
C ALA A 288 13.95 8.86 0.40
N LEU A 289 13.17 9.05 -0.66
CA LEU A 289 13.35 8.37 -1.95
C LEU A 289 14.47 8.99 -2.81
N GLY A 290 15.10 10.10 -2.40
CA GLY A 290 16.08 10.83 -3.19
C GLY A 290 15.49 11.49 -4.43
N LEU A 291 14.20 11.77 -4.45
CA LEU A 291 13.53 12.53 -5.49
C LEU A 291 13.65 14.02 -5.18
N ASP A 292 13.96 14.80 -6.22
CA ASP A 292 14.08 16.25 -6.07
C ASP A 292 12.72 16.86 -5.70
N THR A 293 12.68 17.50 -4.52
CA THR A 293 11.48 18.18 -4.00
C THR A 293 11.29 19.57 -4.59
N SER A 294 12.18 20.05 -5.45
CA SER A 294 12.05 21.34 -6.14
C SER A 294 10.83 21.38 -7.08
N ARG A 295 10.28 20.24 -7.46
CA ARG A 295 8.94 20.13 -8.04
C ARG A 295 7.90 20.20 -6.93
N THR A 296 7.78 21.36 -6.31
CA THR A 296 6.71 21.64 -5.37
C THR A 296 5.37 21.47 -6.09
N TRP A 297 4.64 20.46 -5.69
CA TRP A 297 3.23 20.34 -6.02
C TRP A 297 2.52 21.49 -5.31
N ALA A 298 2.19 22.51 -6.06
CA ALA A 298 1.20 23.47 -5.57
C ALA A 298 -0.10 22.64 -5.41
N ARG A 299 -0.50 22.36 -4.18
CA ARG A 299 -1.86 21.91 -3.91
C ARG A 299 -2.78 22.85 -4.65
N ILE A 300 -3.58 22.33 -5.59
CA ILE A 300 -4.66 23.12 -6.16
C ILE A 300 -5.68 23.22 -5.03
N ASP A 301 -5.62 24.34 -4.31
CA ASP A 301 -6.61 24.63 -3.30
C ASP A 301 -7.95 24.87 -4.01
N THR A 302 -8.88 23.94 -3.85
CA THR A 302 -10.20 24.00 -4.50
C THR A 302 -11.16 24.92 -3.75
N ARG A 303 -10.75 25.51 -2.63
CA ARG A 303 -11.54 26.47 -1.88
C ARG A 303 -11.69 27.76 -2.69
N VAL A 304 -12.82 28.42 -2.54
CA VAL A 304 -13.04 29.74 -3.15
C VAL A 304 -11.95 30.70 -2.64
N ALA A 305 -11.24 31.35 -3.57
CA ALA A 305 -10.16 32.26 -3.22
C ALA A 305 -10.67 33.35 -2.25
N PRO A 306 -9.91 33.63 -1.15
CA PRO A 306 -10.31 34.66 -0.22
C PRO A 306 -10.28 36.03 -0.89
N SER A 307 -11.16 36.94 -0.44
CA SER A 307 -11.09 38.35 -0.86
C SER A 307 -9.73 38.96 -0.47
N SER A 308 -9.35 40.08 -1.07
CA SER A 308 -8.09 40.79 -0.71
C SER A 308 -7.91 40.97 0.79
N ARG A 309 -8.95 41.45 1.47
CA ARG A 309 -8.98 41.62 2.94
C ARG A 309 -8.90 40.26 3.67
N GLY A 310 -9.60 39.25 3.18
CA GLY A 310 -9.52 37.87 3.70
C GLY A 310 -8.13 37.28 3.55
N ALA A 311 -7.43 37.54 2.45
CA ALA A 311 -6.05 37.08 2.25
C ALA A 311 -5.05 37.68 3.21
N GLU A 312 -5.20 39.01 3.56
CA GLU A 312 -4.36 39.66 4.55
C GLU A 312 -4.58 39.11 5.97
N ILE A 313 -5.84 38.89 6.35
CA ILE A 313 -6.19 38.25 7.65
C ILE A 313 -5.64 36.80 7.67
N LEU A 314 -5.80 36.05 6.61
CA LEU A 314 -5.29 34.70 6.51
C LEU A 314 -3.75 34.65 6.60
N ALA A 315 -3.06 35.62 6.04
CA ALA A 315 -1.60 35.76 6.18
C ALA A 315 -1.15 35.90 7.63
N VAL A 316 -1.87 36.71 8.40
CA VAL A 316 -1.64 36.87 9.85
C VAL A 316 -1.87 35.55 10.59
N LEU A 317 -2.98 34.87 10.32
CA LEU A 317 -3.34 33.60 10.97
C LEU A 317 -2.43 32.45 10.60
N ARG A 318 -1.81 32.47 9.42
CA ARG A 318 -0.80 31.48 9.01
C ARG A 318 0.50 31.57 9.81
N SER A 319 0.81 32.76 10.38
CA SER A 319 1.99 32.93 11.22
C SER A 319 1.76 32.43 12.65
N ALA A 320 0.57 32.67 13.19
CA ALA A 320 0.15 32.20 14.52
C ALA A 320 -1.36 32.35 14.69
N ALA A 321 -1.98 31.50 15.53
CA ALA A 321 -3.35 31.72 15.98
C ALA A 321 -3.51 33.05 16.66
N GLN A 322 -4.63 33.76 16.43
CA GLN A 322 -4.88 35.12 16.95
C GLN A 322 -6.31 35.27 17.44
N THR A 323 -6.50 36.21 18.37
CA THR A 323 -7.82 36.73 18.73
C THR A 323 -8.27 37.78 17.71
N VAL A 324 -9.57 38.14 17.70
CA VAL A 324 -10.07 39.23 16.85
C VAL A 324 -9.28 40.54 17.09
N ASP A 325 -9.00 40.87 18.34
CA ASP A 325 -8.24 42.07 18.69
C ASP A 325 -6.79 42.01 18.17
N GLY A 326 -6.16 40.82 18.23
CA GLY A 326 -4.83 40.60 17.67
C GLY A 326 -4.79 40.82 16.16
N ILE A 327 -5.82 40.36 15.45
CA ILE A 327 -5.95 40.57 14.01
C ILE A 327 -6.19 42.05 13.68
N VAL A 328 -7.04 42.73 14.44
CA VAL A 328 -7.27 44.17 14.31
C VAL A 328 -5.98 44.96 14.45
N LEU A 329 -5.17 44.65 15.49
CA LEU A 329 -3.87 45.26 15.70
C LEU A 329 -2.88 44.99 14.57
N ALA A 330 -2.85 43.77 14.08
CA ALA A 330 -1.90 43.36 13.04
C ALA A 330 -2.24 43.90 11.64
N THR A 331 -3.54 44.05 11.32
CA THR A 331 -4.01 44.48 10.00
C THR A 331 -4.40 45.95 9.92
N GLY A 332 -4.72 46.57 11.05
CA GLY A 332 -5.28 47.94 11.10
C GLY A 332 -6.74 48.04 10.61
N PHE A 333 -7.42 46.93 10.36
CA PHE A 333 -8.82 46.93 9.90
C PHE A 333 -9.77 47.21 11.06
N ALA A 334 -10.95 47.74 10.73
CA ALA A 334 -12.01 47.90 11.74
C ALA A 334 -12.50 46.53 12.24
N ALA A 335 -12.80 46.40 13.53
CA ALA A 335 -13.21 45.14 14.16
C ALA A 335 -14.40 44.49 13.48
N LEU A 336 -15.38 45.27 12.98
CA LEU A 336 -16.53 44.77 12.23
C LEU A 336 -16.09 44.12 10.90
N ASP A 337 -15.16 44.74 10.20
CA ASP A 337 -14.62 44.23 8.95
C ASP A 337 -13.85 42.90 9.13
N VAL A 338 -13.08 42.82 10.21
CA VAL A 338 -12.37 41.59 10.62
C VAL A 338 -13.37 40.48 10.93
N ALA A 339 -14.40 40.77 11.74
CA ALA A 339 -15.42 39.77 12.09
C ALA A 339 -16.18 39.22 10.85
N VAL A 340 -16.57 40.11 9.91
CA VAL A 340 -17.24 39.74 8.67
C VAL A 340 -16.31 38.89 7.77
N ALA A 341 -15.04 39.27 7.69
CA ALA A 341 -14.07 38.54 6.89
C ALA A 341 -13.78 37.12 7.48
N LEU A 342 -13.63 37.02 8.79
CA LEU A 342 -13.44 35.75 9.50
C LEU A 342 -14.63 34.82 9.32
N GLY A 343 -15.86 35.28 9.44
CA GLY A 343 -17.06 34.48 9.19
C GLY A 343 -17.13 33.93 7.75
N ARG A 344 -16.69 34.72 6.76
CA ARG A 344 -16.59 34.26 5.36
C ARG A 344 -15.48 33.24 5.19
N LEU A 345 -14.31 33.46 5.77
CA LEU A 345 -13.19 32.54 5.71
C LEU A 345 -13.52 31.19 6.39
N GLU A 346 -14.24 31.22 7.50
CA GLU A 346 -14.72 30.04 8.19
C GLU A 346 -15.73 29.25 7.33
N ALA A 347 -16.73 29.94 6.77
CA ALA A 347 -17.69 29.31 5.86
C ALA A 347 -17.03 28.70 4.61
N GLN A 348 -15.90 29.24 4.16
CA GLN A 348 -15.11 28.75 3.03
C GLN A 348 -14.07 27.71 3.46
N GLY A 349 -13.94 27.37 4.74
CA GLY A 349 -13.00 26.37 5.25
C GLY A 349 -11.53 26.83 5.31
N TRP A 350 -11.28 28.15 5.33
CA TRP A 350 -9.94 28.70 5.44
C TRP A 350 -9.44 28.82 6.87
N VAL A 351 -10.33 29.03 7.83
CA VAL A 351 -10.02 29.24 9.24
C VAL A 351 -10.98 28.45 10.12
N ALA A 352 -10.54 28.14 11.35
CA ALA A 352 -11.38 27.61 12.41
C ALA A 352 -11.33 28.51 13.63
N HIS A 353 -12.38 28.46 14.44
CA HIS A 353 -12.50 29.21 15.69
C HIS A 353 -12.70 28.28 16.88
N ALA A 354 -11.90 28.45 17.92
CA ALA A 354 -12.04 27.73 19.18
C ALA A 354 -11.60 28.64 20.35
N ASP A 355 -12.41 28.69 21.39
CA ASP A 355 -12.13 29.41 22.66
C ASP A 355 -11.67 30.84 22.50
N GLY A 356 -12.22 31.57 21.53
CA GLY A 356 -11.87 32.96 21.24
C GLY A 356 -10.64 33.14 20.35
N TRP A 357 -10.00 32.06 19.91
CA TRP A 357 -8.86 32.04 19.00
C TRP A 357 -9.24 31.61 17.61
N TRP A 358 -8.65 32.24 16.62
CA TRP A 358 -8.76 31.93 15.21
C TRP A 358 -7.46 31.35 14.72
N GLU A 359 -7.54 30.28 13.95
CA GLU A 359 -6.39 29.62 13.33
C GLU A 359 -6.63 29.34 11.85
N ALA A 360 -5.56 29.40 11.05
CA ALA A 360 -5.64 29.03 9.65
C ALA A 360 -5.70 27.50 9.51
N LEU A 361 -6.65 27.02 8.72
CA LEU A 361 -6.71 25.61 8.35
C LEU A 361 -5.74 25.33 7.20
N PRO A 362 -5.04 24.17 7.22
CA PRO A 362 -4.18 23.75 6.12
C PRO A 362 -5.00 23.61 4.84
N GLY A 363 -4.41 24.03 3.71
CA GLY A 363 -4.97 23.91 2.37
C GLY A 363 -4.88 22.51 1.80
#